data_190e7d636783e20c0dd60e6c27907d0f
#
_entry.id   190e7d636783e20c0dd60e6c27907d0f
#
_cell.length_a   1.000
_cell.length_b   1.000
_cell.length_c   1.000
_cell.angle_alpha   90.00
_cell.angle_beta   90.00
_cell.angle_gamma   90.00
#
_symmetry.space_group_name_H-M   'P 1'
#
loop_
_entity.id
_entity.type
_entity.pdbx_description
1 polymer ?
#
loop_
_entity_poly.entity_id
_entity_poly.type
_entity_poly.pdbx_seq_one_letter_code
_entity_poly.pdbx_strand_id
1 'polypeptide(L)'
;GVKCNCLVHDTEIAAYVLNPTRRKFDLSELKREYDISGYSSAIFQISKIQRVKIDNDGLAFVFDKIELPLIDVLFNMEITGFTVDRKRLQQLSTEYAQRINDISEQIYELAGEPFNIGSTKQLAEILFVKLGLPAKKKTKTGYSTNAEVLESLAELHPIIGLIMEYRVLTKLKSTYIEGFLNVTTDIDTSVH
;
A
#
# COMPACT_ATOMS: atom_id res chain seq x y z
N GLY A 1 11.55 -25.36 -7.92
CA GLY A 1 11.38 -25.20 -6.47
C GLY A 1 11.18 -26.55 -5.79
N VAL A 2 11.56 -26.67 -4.54
CA VAL A 2 11.33 -27.89 -3.74
C VAL A 2 9.90 -27.85 -3.23
N LYS A 3 9.08 -28.86 -3.59
CA LYS A 3 7.75 -29.01 -2.99
C LYS A 3 7.90 -29.51 -1.55
N CYS A 4 7.42 -28.73 -0.60
CA CYS A 4 7.34 -29.14 0.79
C CYS A 4 5.94 -29.69 1.08
N ASN A 5 5.77 -31.01 1.02
CA ASN A 5 4.45 -31.67 1.19
C ASN A 5 4.08 -31.95 2.65
N CYS A 6 4.86 -31.48 3.63
CA CYS A 6 4.70 -31.78 5.04
C CYS A 6 4.95 -30.56 5.95
N LEU A 7 4.50 -29.40 5.54
CA LEU A 7 4.51 -28.23 6.39
C LEU A 7 3.47 -28.43 7.50
N VAL A 8 3.94 -28.66 8.72
CA VAL A 8 3.07 -28.92 9.88
C VAL A 8 2.99 -27.70 10.83
N HIS A 9 3.88 -26.74 10.68
CA HIS A 9 3.93 -25.53 11.47
C HIS A 9 4.79 -24.46 10.82
N ASP A 10 4.31 -23.22 10.82
CA ASP A 10 5.05 -22.03 10.50
C ASP A 10 5.02 -21.08 11.69
N THR A 11 6.19 -20.66 12.18
CA THR A 11 6.30 -19.87 13.44
C THR A 11 5.84 -18.44 13.28
N GLU A 12 5.95 -17.85 12.08
CA GLU A 12 5.52 -16.48 11.82
C GLU A 12 4.01 -16.41 11.67
N ILE A 13 3.42 -17.35 10.93
CA ILE A 13 1.97 -17.50 10.80
C ILE A 13 1.32 -17.84 12.13
N ALA A 14 1.92 -18.75 12.90
CA ALA A 14 1.44 -19.08 14.24
C ALA A 14 1.45 -17.84 15.17
N ALA A 15 2.47 -17.00 15.10
CA ALA A 15 2.54 -15.76 15.84
C ALA A 15 1.47 -14.75 15.39
N TYR A 16 1.17 -14.69 14.08
CA TYR A 16 0.08 -13.87 13.55
C TYR A 16 -1.29 -14.34 14.06
N VAL A 17 -1.56 -15.63 13.99
CA VAL A 17 -2.83 -16.22 14.49
C VAL A 17 -3.02 -15.96 16.00
N LEU A 18 -1.95 -16.08 16.79
CA LEU A 18 -1.98 -15.83 18.24
C LEU A 18 -2.13 -14.34 18.59
N ASN A 19 -1.59 -13.43 17.77
CA ASN A 19 -1.70 -11.99 18.00
C ASN A 19 -1.60 -11.18 16.69
N PRO A 20 -2.71 -10.97 15.97
CA PRO A 20 -2.73 -10.26 14.68
C PRO A 20 -2.42 -8.77 14.79
N THR A 21 -2.46 -8.18 15.98
CA THR A 21 -2.15 -6.75 16.17
C THR A 21 -0.66 -6.46 16.29
N ARG A 22 0.15 -7.48 16.31
CA ARG A 22 1.60 -7.41 16.39
C ARG A 22 2.19 -6.77 15.12
N ARG A 23 3.29 -6.03 15.28
CA ARG A 23 3.92 -5.31 14.15
C ARG A 23 4.98 -6.13 13.41
N LYS A 24 5.57 -7.13 14.07
CA LYS A 24 6.66 -7.96 13.53
C LYS A 24 6.48 -9.41 13.96
N PHE A 25 6.69 -10.30 13.04
CA PHE A 25 6.51 -11.74 13.21
C PHE A 25 7.78 -12.54 12.95
N ASP A 26 8.88 -11.88 12.57
CA ASP A 26 10.13 -12.53 12.19
C ASP A 26 10.75 -13.34 13.35
N LEU A 27 11.56 -14.33 12.98
CA LEU A 27 12.16 -15.27 13.93
C LEU A 27 13.01 -14.58 15.00
N SER A 28 13.63 -13.44 14.69
CA SER A 28 14.47 -12.71 15.66
C SER A 28 13.65 -12.12 16.80
N GLU A 29 12.46 -11.59 16.46
CA GLU A 29 11.50 -11.08 17.45
C GLU A 29 10.89 -12.22 18.27
N LEU A 30 10.57 -13.34 17.64
CA LEU A 30 10.02 -14.51 18.32
C LEU A 30 11.03 -15.12 19.30
N LYS A 31 12.31 -15.21 18.91
CA LYS A 31 13.38 -15.66 19.81
C LYS A 31 13.51 -14.80 21.06
N ARG A 32 13.41 -13.47 20.89
CA ARG A 32 13.47 -12.53 22.02
C ARG A 32 12.26 -12.67 22.93
N GLU A 33 11.06 -12.82 22.37
CA GLU A 33 9.84 -12.99 23.15
C GLU A 33 9.82 -14.27 23.98
N TYR A 34 10.30 -15.37 23.40
CA TYR A 34 10.31 -16.68 24.08
C TYR A 34 11.63 -16.97 24.81
N ASP A 35 12.56 -16.02 24.87
CA ASP A 35 13.87 -16.13 25.49
C ASP A 35 14.66 -17.37 25.01
N ILE A 36 14.69 -17.56 23.68
CA ILE A 36 15.33 -18.70 23.05
C ILE A 36 16.62 -18.29 22.35
N SER A 37 17.74 -18.92 22.72
CA SER A 37 19.05 -18.77 22.06
C SER A 37 19.26 -19.82 20.96
N GLY A 38 20.16 -19.51 20.01
CA GLY A 38 20.45 -20.39 18.87
C GLY A 38 19.49 -20.16 17.68
N TYR A 39 19.80 -20.75 16.53
CA TYR A 39 18.99 -20.62 15.31
C TYR A 39 18.25 -21.91 14.97
N SER A 40 18.97 -23.02 14.86
CA SER A 40 18.38 -24.28 14.36
C SER A 40 17.41 -24.92 15.33
N SER A 41 17.60 -24.76 16.65
CA SER A 41 16.68 -25.27 17.67
C SER A 41 15.53 -24.31 17.97
N ALA A 42 15.67 -23.03 17.63
CA ALA A 42 14.68 -22.01 17.98
C ALA A 42 13.32 -22.27 17.34
N ILE A 43 13.27 -22.54 16.03
CA ILE A 43 12.02 -22.82 15.31
C ILE A 43 11.27 -23.97 15.97
N PHE A 44 11.98 -25.05 16.30
CA PHE A 44 11.38 -26.22 16.95
C PHE A 44 10.87 -25.94 18.36
N GLN A 45 11.59 -25.17 19.17
CA GLN A 45 11.17 -24.81 20.52
C GLN A 45 9.97 -23.84 20.47
N ILE A 46 10.04 -22.82 19.61
CA ILE A 46 8.96 -21.86 19.42
C ILE A 46 7.69 -22.56 18.92
N SER A 47 7.80 -23.45 17.94
CA SER A 47 6.65 -24.17 17.41
C SER A 47 5.91 -25.00 18.45
N LYS A 48 6.64 -25.65 19.39
CA LYS A 48 6.02 -26.37 20.50
C LYS A 48 5.24 -25.44 21.44
N ILE A 49 5.83 -24.31 21.81
CA ILE A 49 5.19 -23.32 22.69
C ILE A 49 3.94 -22.75 22.01
N GLN A 50 4.06 -22.36 20.74
CA GLN A 50 2.96 -21.80 19.97
C GLN A 50 1.83 -22.81 19.78
N ARG A 51 2.16 -24.09 19.52
CA ARG A 51 1.15 -25.15 19.36
C ARG A 51 0.28 -25.28 20.61
N VAL A 52 0.88 -25.31 21.78
CA VAL A 52 0.15 -25.38 23.06
C VAL A 52 -0.77 -24.16 23.22
N LYS A 53 -0.28 -22.97 22.88
CA LYS A 53 -1.11 -21.74 22.95
C LYS A 53 -2.28 -21.80 21.95
N ILE A 54 -2.02 -22.17 20.69
CA ILE A 54 -3.04 -22.31 19.64
C ILE A 54 -4.16 -23.28 20.09
N ASP A 55 -3.78 -24.40 20.65
CA ASP A 55 -4.75 -25.40 21.14
C ASP A 55 -5.56 -24.88 22.34
N ASN A 56 -4.91 -24.23 23.31
CA ASN A 56 -5.56 -23.67 24.49
C ASN A 56 -6.52 -22.51 24.14
N ASP A 57 -6.17 -21.70 23.16
CA ASP A 57 -6.96 -20.54 22.71
C ASP A 57 -8.06 -20.93 21.70
N GLY A 58 -8.17 -22.23 21.35
CA GLY A 58 -9.18 -22.74 20.40
C GLY A 58 -8.92 -22.33 18.95
N LEU A 59 -7.70 -21.93 18.60
CA LEU A 59 -7.32 -21.42 17.28
C LEU A 59 -6.83 -22.52 16.32
N ALA A 60 -6.85 -23.78 16.72
CA ALA A 60 -6.33 -24.90 15.94
C ALA A 60 -7.01 -25.01 14.55
N PHE A 61 -8.32 -24.79 14.47
CA PHE A 61 -9.03 -24.82 13.17
C PHE A 61 -8.52 -23.72 12.21
N VAL A 62 -8.38 -22.51 12.70
CA VAL A 62 -7.87 -21.39 11.90
C VAL A 62 -6.46 -21.67 11.42
N PHE A 63 -5.59 -22.09 12.31
CA PHE A 63 -4.19 -22.36 11.98
C PHE A 63 -4.03 -23.55 11.03
N ASP A 64 -4.61 -24.72 11.36
CA ASP A 64 -4.38 -25.97 10.61
C ASP A 64 -5.20 -26.08 9.33
N LYS A 65 -6.40 -25.48 9.27
CA LYS A 65 -7.35 -25.65 8.17
C LYS A 65 -7.49 -24.44 7.26
N ILE A 66 -7.03 -23.29 7.68
CA ILE A 66 -7.09 -22.06 6.89
C ILE A 66 -5.68 -21.58 6.58
N GLU A 67 -4.91 -21.16 7.58
CA GLU A 67 -3.65 -20.44 7.38
C GLU A 67 -2.53 -21.30 6.80
N LEU A 68 -2.31 -22.51 7.31
CA LEU A 68 -1.26 -23.38 6.76
C LEU A 68 -1.55 -23.81 5.31
N PRO A 69 -2.77 -24.25 4.93
CA PRO A 69 -3.07 -24.55 3.53
C PRO A 69 -3.02 -23.33 2.60
N LEU A 70 -3.26 -22.12 3.12
CA LEU A 70 -3.21 -20.89 2.36
C LEU A 70 -1.80 -20.58 1.84
N ILE A 71 -0.74 -21.05 2.51
CA ILE A 71 0.65 -20.89 2.08
C ILE A 71 0.85 -21.41 0.66
N ASP A 72 0.40 -22.62 0.38
CA ASP A 72 0.54 -23.23 -0.95
C ASP A 72 -0.25 -22.45 -2.01
N VAL A 73 -1.41 -21.94 -1.65
CA VAL A 73 -2.25 -21.14 -2.56
C VAL A 73 -1.53 -19.84 -2.91
N LEU A 74 -1.07 -19.08 -1.92
CA LEU A 74 -0.37 -17.82 -2.12
C LEU A 74 0.94 -18.02 -2.86
N PHE A 75 1.71 -19.05 -2.52
CA PHE A 75 2.93 -19.41 -3.23
C PHE A 75 2.70 -19.70 -4.71
N ASN A 76 1.64 -20.46 -5.03
CA ASN A 76 1.28 -20.73 -6.43
C ASN A 76 0.81 -19.46 -7.15
N MET A 77 0.09 -18.57 -6.47
CA MET A 77 -0.30 -17.26 -7.03
C MET A 77 0.92 -16.41 -7.34
N GLU A 78 1.89 -16.33 -6.43
CA GLU A 78 3.14 -15.59 -6.64
C GLU A 78 3.94 -16.15 -7.82
N ILE A 79 4.11 -17.49 -7.90
CA ILE A 79 4.85 -18.11 -9.02
C ILE A 79 4.11 -17.94 -10.36
N THR A 80 2.80 -18.07 -10.37
CA THR A 80 2.01 -17.94 -11.59
C THR A 80 1.97 -16.50 -12.07
N GLY A 81 1.86 -15.55 -11.15
CA GLY A 81 1.69 -14.14 -11.46
C GLY A 81 0.43 -13.86 -12.26
N PHE A 82 0.35 -12.66 -12.81
CA PHE A 82 -0.66 -12.29 -13.78
C PHE A 82 -0.05 -11.45 -14.91
N THR A 83 -0.56 -11.60 -16.12
CA THR A 83 -0.08 -10.87 -17.27
C THR A 83 -0.75 -9.50 -17.39
N VAL A 84 0.00 -8.50 -17.81
CA VAL A 84 -0.50 -7.15 -18.10
C VAL A 84 -0.31 -6.81 -19.57
N ASP A 85 -1.25 -6.07 -20.16
CA ASP A 85 -1.09 -5.48 -21.49
C ASP A 85 -0.18 -4.25 -21.41
N ARG A 86 1.12 -4.49 -21.59
CA ARG A 86 2.15 -3.45 -21.54
C ARG A 86 1.91 -2.32 -22.55
N LYS A 87 1.42 -2.66 -23.74
CA LYS A 87 1.12 -1.66 -24.78
C LYS A 87 -0.01 -0.73 -24.32
N ARG A 88 -1.06 -1.32 -23.72
CA ARG A 88 -2.16 -0.52 -23.18
C ARG A 88 -1.71 0.34 -22.00
N LEU A 89 -0.84 -0.17 -21.13
CA LEU A 89 -0.25 0.62 -20.03
C LEU A 89 0.58 1.81 -20.55
N GLN A 90 1.38 1.63 -21.59
CA GLN A 90 2.13 2.72 -22.22
C GLN A 90 1.22 3.79 -22.81
N GLN A 91 0.14 3.39 -23.51
CA GLN A 91 -0.88 4.30 -24.00
C GLN A 91 -1.52 5.09 -22.87
N LEU A 92 -1.98 4.41 -21.81
CA LEU A 92 -2.56 5.05 -20.64
C LEU A 92 -1.58 6.00 -19.95
N SER A 93 -0.29 5.65 -19.86
CA SER A 93 0.74 6.55 -19.32
C SER A 93 0.82 7.87 -20.10
N THR A 94 0.74 7.78 -21.43
CA THR A 94 0.75 8.96 -22.32
C THR A 94 -0.54 9.78 -22.19
N GLU A 95 -1.70 9.12 -22.24
CA GLU A 95 -3.01 9.74 -22.08
C GLU A 95 -3.11 10.49 -20.73
N TYR A 96 -2.67 9.85 -19.64
CA TYR A 96 -2.71 10.48 -18.32
C TYR A 96 -1.67 11.59 -18.17
N ALA A 97 -0.49 11.46 -18.77
CA ALA A 97 0.50 12.54 -18.78
C ALA A 97 -0.06 13.81 -19.44
N GLN A 98 -0.71 13.66 -20.60
CA GLN A 98 -1.35 14.78 -21.29
C GLN A 98 -2.45 15.40 -20.43
N ARG A 99 -3.34 14.58 -19.87
CA ARG A 99 -4.45 15.08 -19.03
C ARG A 99 -3.95 15.78 -17.76
N ILE A 100 -2.90 15.24 -17.12
CA ILE A 100 -2.26 15.87 -15.95
C ILE A 100 -1.68 17.24 -16.31
N ASN A 101 -1.07 17.35 -17.49
CA ASN A 101 -0.52 18.63 -17.96
C ASN A 101 -1.64 19.67 -18.18
N ASP A 102 -2.70 19.28 -18.91
CA ASP A 102 -3.84 20.16 -19.18
C ASP A 102 -4.52 20.65 -17.88
N ILE A 103 -4.68 19.76 -16.90
CA ILE A 103 -5.23 20.11 -15.57
C ILE A 103 -4.28 21.04 -14.83
N SER A 104 -2.97 20.78 -14.89
CA SER A 104 -1.97 21.62 -14.21
C SER A 104 -2.01 23.06 -14.73
N GLU A 105 -2.11 23.26 -16.04
CA GLU A 105 -2.25 24.58 -16.66
C GLU A 105 -3.51 25.30 -16.16
N GLN A 106 -4.66 24.63 -16.15
CA GLN A 106 -5.89 25.18 -15.62
C GLN A 106 -5.79 25.55 -14.12
N ILE A 107 -5.11 24.72 -13.34
CA ILE A 107 -4.86 25.02 -11.91
C ILE A 107 -3.99 26.26 -11.78
N TYR A 108 -2.93 26.42 -12.58
CA TYR A 108 -2.06 27.59 -12.54
C TYR A 108 -2.78 28.87 -12.98
N GLU A 109 -3.63 28.79 -13.99
CA GLU A 109 -4.48 29.92 -14.40
C GLU A 109 -5.39 30.38 -13.26
N LEU A 110 -6.07 29.46 -12.60
CA LEU A 110 -6.95 29.77 -11.46
C LEU A 110 -6.20 30.23 -10.22
N ALA A 111 -4.98 29.74 -10.02
CA ALA A 111 -4.12 30.16 -8.92
C ALA A 111 -3.40 31.52 -9.22
N GLY A 112 -3.28 31.89 -10.50
CA GLY A 112 -2.57 33.08 -10.96
C GLY A 112 -1.04 32.96 -10.94
N GLU A 113 -0.51 31.77 -10.68
CA GLU A 113 0.94 31.46 -10.69
C GLU A 113 1.20 29.94 -10.72
N PRO A 114 2.34 29.51 -11.29
CA PRO A 114 2.78 28.13 -11.20
C PRO A 114 3.27 27.81 -9.78
N PHE A 115 2.97 26.60 -9.30
CA PHE A 115 3.42 26.07 -8.01
C PHE A 115 3.47 24.54 -8.05
N ASN A 116 4.09 23.91 -7.05
CA ASN A 116 4.08 22.45 -6.95
C ASN A 116 2.75 21.96 -6.35
N ILE A 117 1.83 21.49 -7.24
CA ILE A 117 0.50 20.97 -6.87
C ILE A 117 0.59 19.76 -5.93
N GLY A 118 1.66 18.96 -6.06
CA GLY A 118 1.95 17.82 -5.17
C GLY A 118 2.41 18.22 -3.77
N SER A 119 2.87 19.46 -3.59
CA SER A 119 3.30 19.97 -2.29
C SER A 119 2.11 20.43 -1.45
N THR A 120 1.80 19.69 -0.39
CA THR A 120 0.70 20.05 0.52
C THR A 120 0.85 21.42 1.14
N LYS A 121 2.10 21.89 1.35
CA LYS A 121 2.40 23.21 1.90
C LYS A 121 2.08 24.33 0.89
N GLN A 122 2.58 24.23 -0.35
CA GLN A 122 2.31 25.23 -1.37
C GLN A 122 0.84 25.27 -1.75
N LEU A 123 0.22 24.08 -1.88
CA LEU A 123 -1.21 23.99 -2.13
C LEU A 123 -2.05 24.66 -1.04
N ALA A 124 -1.70 24.45 0.23
CA ALA A 124 -2.38 25.10 1.35
C ALA A 124 -2.24 26.62 1.32
N GLU A 125 -1.06 27.13 0.93
CA GLU A 125 -0.82 28.56 0.77
C GLU A 125 -1.69 29.17 -0.34
N ILE A 126 -1.75 28.53 -1.50
CA ILE A 126 -2.62 28.95 -2.61
C ILE A 126 -4.09 28.95 -2.18
N LEU A 127 -4.59 27.85 -1.63
CA LEU A 127 -6.01 27.73 -1.33
C LEU A 127 -6.48 28.63 -0.20
N PHE A 128 -5.73 28.69 0.91
CA PHE A 128 -6.20 29.32 2.15
C PHE A 128 -5.67 30.74 2.35
N VAL A 129 -4.53 31.07 1.78
CA VAL A 129 -3.95 32.42 1.91
C VAL A 129 -4.26 33.27 0.68
N LYS A 130 -3.93 32.77 -0.52
CA LYS A 130 -4.08 33.55 -1.76
C LYS A 130 -5.53 33.63 -2.24
N LEU A 131 -6.22 32.47 -2.32
CA LEU A 131 -7.63 32.41 -2.75
C LEU A 131 -8.61 32.65 -1.61
N GLY A 132 -8.16 32.72 -0.36
CA GLY A 132 -8.99 33.06 0.80
C GLY A 132 -10.06 32.03 1.15
N LEU A 133 -9.92 30.76 0.72
CA LEU A 133 -10.90 29.73 1.02
C LEU A 133 -10.94 29.42 2.52
N PRO A 134 -12.10 29.01 3.08
CA PRO A 134 -12.23 28.78 4.52
C PRO A 134 -11.44 27.54 4.97
N ALA A 135 -10.49 27.72 5.86
CA ALA A 135 -9.64 26.68 6.40
C ALA A 135 -10.32 25.97 7.57
N LYS A 136 -10.84 24.74 7.35
CA LYS A 136 -11.59 24.00 8.37
C LYS A 136 -10.70 23.23 9.37
N LYS A 137 -9.47 22.88 9.01
CA LYS A 137 -8.61 22.01 9.85
C LYS A 137 -7.15 22.45 9.80
N LYS A 138 -6.61 22.80 10.95
CA LYS A 138 -5.18 23.08 11.13
C LYS A 138 -4.42 21.83 11.56
N THR A 139 -3.25 21.58 10.99
CA THR A 139 -2.31 20.55 11.41
C THR A 139 -1.11 21.20 12.11
N LYS A 140 -0.22 20.42 12.72
CA LYS A 140 1.03 20.93 13.31
C LYS A 140 1.92 21.70 12.33
N THR A 141 1.79 21.40 11.03
CA THR A 141 2.64 21.95 9.94
C THR A 141 1.91 22.92 9.01
N GLY A 142 0.66 23.29 9.30
CA GLY A 142 -0.14 24.19 8.47
C GLY A 142 -1.58 23.76 8.30
N TYR A 143 -2.23 24.18 7.20
CA TYR A 143 -3.61 23.79 6.89
C TYR A 143 -3.65 22.43 6.19
N SER A 144 -4.63 21.61 6.56
CA SER A 144 -4.84 20.31 5.91
C SER A 144 -5.43 20.48 4.51
N THR A 145 -4.89 19.74 3.55
CA THR A 145 -5.42 19.62 2.18
C THR A 145 -5.79 18.17 1.84
N ASN A 146 -6.22 17.37 2.85
CA ASN A 146 -6.67 16.00 2.61
C ASN A 146 -7.99 15.95 1.80
N ALA A 147 -8.37 14.78 1.34
CA ALA A 147 -9.55 14.59 0.49
C ALA A 147 -10.82 15.16 1.15
N GLU A 148 -11.06 14.84 2.41
CA GLU A 148 -12.22 15.31 3.19
C GLU A 148 -12.33 16.84 3.24
N VAL A 149 -11.21 17.52 3.42
CA VAL A 149 -11.17 19.01 3.42
C VAL A 149 -11.47 19.54 2.02
N LEU A 150 -10.82 18.98 0.99
CA LEU A 150 -11.06 19.43 -0.40
C LEU A 150 -12.50 19.18 -0.84
N GLU A 151 -13.07 18.01 -0.57
CA GLU A 151 -14.47 17.70 -0.86
C GLU A 151 -15.42 18.72 -0.25
N SER A 152 -15.15 19.14 0.99
CA SER A 152 -15.96 20.16 1.67
C SER A 152 -15.85 21.56 1.06
N LEU A 153 -14.90 21.79 0.17
CA LEU A 153 -14.66 23.06 -0.53
C LEU A 153 -15.03 23.00 -2.03
N ALA A 154 -15.50 21.84 -2.50
CA ALA A 154 -15.70 21.58 -3.95
C ALA A 154 -16.65 22.59 -4.62
N GLU A 155 -17.66 23.05 -3.93
CA GLU A 155 -18.63 24.02 -4.46
C GLU A 155 -18.18 25.47 -4.34
N LEU A 156 -17.10 25.75 -3.59
CA LEU A 156 -16.65 27.12 -3.32
C LEU A 156 -15.71 27.66 -4.41
N HIS A 157 -14.95 26.79 -5.09
CA HIS A 157 -14.01 27.23 -6.13
C HIS A 157 -13.69 26.09 -7.11
N PRO A 158 -13.70 26.36 -8.43
CA PRO A 158 -13.49 25.34 -9.46
C PRO A 158 -12.11 24.67 -9.38
N ILE A 159 -11.09 25.34 -8.84
CA ILE A 159 -9.74 24.79 -8.64
C ILE A 159 -9.75 23.48 -7.81
N ILE A 160 -10.70 23.33 -6.91
CA ILE A 160 -10.78 22.17 -6.00
C ILE A 160 -11.02 20.87 -6.77
N GLY A 161 -11.99 20.88 -7.68
CA GLY A 161 -12.28 19.73 -8.55
C GLY A 161 -11.07 19.33 -9.39
N LEU A 162 -10.36 20.31 -9.96
CA LEU A 162 -9.15 20.08 -10.74
C LEU A 162 -8.01 19.49 -9.89
N ILE A 163 -7.82 19.97 -8.67
CA ILE A 163 -6.81 19.41 -7.75
C ILE A 163 -7.14 17.98 -7.37
N MET A 164 -8.40 17.65 -7.13
CA MET A 164 -8.83 16.29 -6.82
C MET A 164 -8.57 15.36 -8.00
N GLU A 165 -8.95 15.77 -9.23
CA GLU A 165 -8.69 15.02 -10.47
C GLU A 165 -7.17 14.84 -10.70
N TYR A 166 -6.38 15.90 -10.54
CA TYR A 166 -4.92 15.85 -10.64
C TYR A 166 -4.31 14.81 -9.72
N ARG A 167 -4.74 14.76 -8.46
CA ARG A 167 -4.22 13.79 -7.48
C ARG A 167 -4.57 12.35 -7.85
N VAL A 168 -5.79 12.10 -8.30
CA VAL A 168 -6.22 10.76 -8.74
C VAL A 168 -5.39 10.30 -9.93
N LEU A 169 -5.28 11.12 -10.97
CA LEU A 169 -4.53 10.78 -12.19
C LEU A 169 -3.04 10.60 -11.93
N THR A 170 -2.45 11.48 -11.12
CA THR A 170 -1.02 11.38 -10.75
C THR A 170 -0.75 10.09 -9.99
N LYS A 171 -1.61 9.71 -9.04
CA LYS A 171 -1.47 8.46 -8.30
C LYS A 171 -1.65 7.24 -9.21
N LEU A 172 -2.67 7.24 -10.07
CA LEU A 172 -2.90 6.15 -11.02
C LEU A 172 -1.71 5.98 -11.96
N LYS A 173 -1.18 7.07 -12.51
CA LYS A 173 -0.02 7.03 -13.40
C LYS A 173 1.22 6.54 -12.66
N SER A 174 1.62 7.21 -11.57
CA SER A 174 2.90 6.93 -10.92
C SER A 174 2.94 5.61 -10.17
N THR A 175 1.87 5.25 -9.46
CA THR A 175 1.86 4.07 -8.59
C THR A 175 1.49 2.80 -9.34
N TYR A 176 0.46 2.87 -10.19
CA TYR A 176 -0.06 1.67 -10.84
C TYR A 176 0.53 1.48 -12.24
N ILE A 177 0.40 2.47 -13.14
CA ILE A 177 0.84 2.30 -14.53
C ILE A 177 2.36 2.18 -14.60
N GLU A 178 3.09 3.14 -14.05
CA GLU A 178 4.55 3.12 -14.06
C GLU A 178 5.11 2.01 -13.16
N GLY A 179 4.41 1.69 -12.05
CA GLY A 179 4.74 0.54 -11.22
C GLY A 179 4.77 -0.76 -12.02
N PHE A 180 3.72 -1.07 -12.77
CA PHE A 180 3.68 -2.26 -13.62
C PHE A 180 4.67 -2.20 -14.78
N LEU A 181 4.84 -1.05 -15.42
CA LEU A 181 5.81 -0.89 -16.51
C LEU A 181 7.25 -1.13 -16.04
N ASN A 182 7.57 -0.80 -14.79
CA ASN A 182 8.90 -0.98 -14.21
C ASN A 182 9.24 -2.44 -13.87
N VAL A 183 8.22 -3.24 -13.50
CA VAL A 183 8.43 -4.66 -13.13
C VAL A 183 8.23 -5.62 -14.31
N THR A 184 7.77 -5.13 -15.46
CA THR A 184 7.56 -5.93 -16.68
C THR A 184 8.47 -5.50 -17.81
N THR A 185 8.73 -6.41 -18.75
CA THR A 185 9.49 -6.13 -19.99
C THR A 185 8.61 -6.40 -21.21
N ASP A 186 9.10 -6.07 -22.41
CA ASP A 186 8.37 -6.40 -23.64
C ASP A 186 8.34 -7.91 -23.95
N ILE A 187 9.23 -8.68 -23.31
CA ILE A 187 9.32 -10.15 -23.43
C ILE A 187 8.54 -10.83 -22.31
N ASP A 188 8.65 -10.32 -21.09
CA ASP A 188 7.93 -10.85 -19.92
C ASP A 188 6.99 -9.78 -19.37
N THR A 189 5.71 -10.02 -19.61
CA THR A 189 4.62 -9.15 -19.15
C THR A 189 3.97 -9.66 -17.87
N SER A 190 4.55 -10.68 -17.22
CA SER A 190 4.05 -11.23 -15.96
C SER A 190 4.47 -10.39 -14.77
N VAL A 191 3.57 -10.25 -13.82
CA VAL A 191 3.81 -9.62 -12.51
C VAL A 191 3.67 -10.70 -11.44
N HIS A 192 4.71 -10.85 -10.64
CA HIS A 192 4.82 -11.87 -9.59
C HIS A 192 4.82 -11.24 -8.20
#